data_f6d7b81a3effcacb5b60faf7668d28ab
#
_entry.id   f6d7b81a3effcacb5b60faf7668d28ab
#
_cell.length_a   1.000
_cell.length_b   1.000
_cell.length_c   1.000
_cell.angle_alpha   90.00
_cell.angle_beta   90.00
_cell.angle_gamma   90.00
#
_symmetry.space_group_name_H-M   'P 1'
#
loop_
_entity.id
_entity.type
_entity.pdbx_description
1 polymer ?
#
loop_
_entity_poly.entity_id
_entity_poly.type
_entity_poly.pdbx_seq_one_letter_code
_entity_poly.pdbx_strand_id
1 'polypeptide(L)'
;RSETGDAAFLDMPVPYADKGTDTVYGHLKTILDFSQRMVGAHGICQGLRADWNDCLNLGGGESAMVSFLHVWALGNFAALARWLGRKADAEHYEAVRRSVADVCEKELWDGRWYLRGFTKNGRPIGTDADTEGKVHLESNTWAVLSGAAGPERGARAMDSVEEYLYTPWGLMLNAPAYSKPDDDIGFVTRVYKGLKENGSIFSHPNPWAWAAECVLGRGDSAMQFYDALCPYWQNDKIETRK
;
A
#
# COMPACT_ATOMS: atom_id res chain seq x y z
N ARG A 1 -12.11 12.32 -14.53
CA ARG A 1 -13.03 13.32 -13.94
C ARG A 1 -12.33 14.65 -13.69
N SER A 2 -11.26 14.64 -12.92
CA SER A 2 -10.51 15.86 -12.58
C SER A 2 -9.82 16.50 -13.79
N GLU A 3 -9.38 15.71 -14.75
CA GLU A 3 -8.61 16.18 -15.91
C GLU A 3 -9.51 16.70 -17.04
N THR A 4 -10.45 15.90 -17.49
CA THR A 4 -11.25 16.20 -18.70
C THR A 4 -12.72 16.52 -18.38
N GLY A 5 -13.26 15.99 -17.28
CA GLY A 5 -14.69 16.04 -16.99
C GLY A 5 -15.56 15.20 -17.94
N ASP A 6 -14.96 14.45 -18.87
CA ASP A 6 -15.68 13.69 -19.88
C ASP A 6 -16.30 12.42 -19.28
N ALA A 7 -17.61 12.47 -19.06
CA ALA A 7 -18.38 11.31 -18.59
C ALA A 7 -18.59 10.26 -19.71
N ALA A 8 -18.64 10.68 -20.98
CA ALA A 8 -18.89 9.78 -22.10
C ALA A 8 -17.75 8.77 -22.30
N PHE A 9 -16.51 9.12 -21.90
CA PHE A 9 -15.38 8.19 -21.89
C PHE A 9 -15.68 6.91 -21.09
N LEU A 10 -16.41 7.02 -20.00
CA LEU A 10 -16.73 5.87 -19.13
C LEU A 10 -17.74 4.89 -19.76
N ASP A 11 -18.53 5.35 -20.71
CA ASP A 11 -19.48 4.51 -21.44
C ASP A 11 -18.89 3.96 -22.76
N MET A 12 -17.64 4.30 -23.08
CA MET A 12 -16.97 3.81 -24.28
C MET A 12 -16.73 2.30 -24.17
N PRO A 13 -17.15 1.51 -25.18
CA PRO A 13 -16.94 0.07 -25.20
C PRO A 13 -15.47 -0.27 -25.45
N VAL A 14 -14.92 -1.16 -24.64
CA VAL A 14 -13.53 -1.65 -24.74
C VAL A 14 -13.55 -3.18 -24.70
N PRO A 15 -12.88 -3.89 -25.64
CA PRO A 15 -12.81 -5.35 -25.58
C PRO A 15 -11.92 -5.81 -24.42
N TYR A 16 -12.31 -6.95 -23.81
CA TYR A 16 -11.39 -7.69 -22.94
C TYR A 16 -10.31 -8.39 -23.78
N ALA A 17 -9.15 -8.64 -23.17
CA ALA A 17 -8.02 -9.27 -23.86
C ALA A 17 -8.31 -10.71 -24.31
N ASP A 18 -9.19 -11.40 -23.57
CA ASP A 18 -9.56 -12.78 -23.85
C ASP A 18 -10.87 -12.89 -24.64
N LYS A 19 -11.96 -12.31 -24.16
CA LYS A 19 -13.27 -12.48 -24.78
C LYS A 19 -14.30 -11.50 -24.24
N GLY A 20 -15.13 -10.98 -25.16
CA GLY A 20 -16.21 -10.05 -24.84
C GLY A 20 -15.79 -8.59 -24.84
N THR A 21 -16.75 -7.73 -24.56
CA THR A 21 -16.58 -6.26 -24.53
C THR A 21 -17.42 -5.70 -23.39
N ASP A 22 -16.91 -4.72 -22.68
CA ASP A 22 -17.65 -3.96 -21.69
C ASP A 22 -17.27 -2.47 -21.80
N THR A 23 -17.97 -1.61 -21.10
CA THR A 23 -17.61 -0.20 -20.99
C THR A 23 -16.37 -0.02 -20.12
N VAL A 24 -15.68 1.11 -20.23
CA VAL A 24 -14.60 1.47 -19.30
C VAL A 24 -15.07 1.38 -17.86
N TYR A 25 -16.31 1.84 -17.59
CA TYR A 25 -16.92 1.72 -16.27
C TYR A 25 -17.11 0.26 -15.84
N GLY A 26 -17.55 -0.62 -16.74
CA GLY A 26 -17.69 -2.05 -16.48
C GLY A 26 -16.35 -2.71 -16.18
N HIS A 27 -15.29 -2.37 -16.90
CA HIS A 27 -13.92 -2.84 -16.60
C HIS A 27 -13.48 -2.46 -15.19
N LEU A 28 -13.75 -1.21 -14.74
CA LEU A 28 -13.43 -0.78 -13.37
C LEU A 28 -14.17 -1.62 -12.32
N LYS A 29 -15.47 -1.91 -12.55
CA LYS A 29 -16.24 -2.81 -11.67
C LYS A 29 -15.61 -4.20 -11.62
N THR A 30 -15.29 -4.76 -12.79
CA THR A 30 -14.69 -6.11 -12.89
C THR A 30 -13.41 -6.22 -12.08
N ILE A 31 -12.53 -5.20 -12.10
CA ILE A 31 -11.29 -5.18 -11.32
C ILE A 31 -11.58 -5.16 -9.82
N LEU A 32 -12.50 -4.31 -9.37
CA LEU A 32 -12.87 -4.21 -7.96
C LEU A 32 -13.51 -5.50 -7.44
N ASP A 33 -14.45 -6.04 -8.19
CA ASP A 33 -15.14 -7.30 -7.86
C ASP A 33 -14.17 -8.49 -7.87
N PHE A 34 -13.17 -8.49 -8.75
CA PHE A 34 -12.11 -9.49 -8.75
C PHE A 34 -11.30 -9.42 -7.44
N SER A 35 -10.81 -8.26 -7.06
CA SER A 35 -10.04 -8.07 -5.84
C SER A 35 -10.82 -8.48 -4.59
N GLN A 36 -12.14 -8.18 -4.57
CA GLN A 36 -13.03 -8.57 -3.48
C GLN A 36 -13.21 -10.09 -3.35
N ARG A 37 -13.13 -10.83 -4.45
CA ARG A 37 -13.20 -12.31 -4.44
C ARG A 37 -11.87 -12.98 -4.12
N MET A 38 -10.75 -12.29 -4.43
CA MET A 38 -9.40 -12.83 -4.25
C MET A 38 -8.83 -12.46 -2.88
N VAL A 39 -9.45 -13.01 -1.84
CA VAL A 39 -9.04 -12.84 -0.45
C VAL A 39 -8.56 -14.17 0.14
N GLY A 40 -7.70 -14.11 1.15
CA GLY A 40 -7.22 -15.29 1.87
C GLY A 40 -8.04 -15.57 3.13
N ALA A 41 -7.48 -16.38 4.02
CA ALA A 41 -8.16 -16.88 5.21
C ALA A 41 -8.53 -15.78 6.22
N HIS A 42 -7.78 -14.68 6.24
CA HIS A 42 -8.04 -13.52 7.12
C HIS A 42 -8.97 -12.49 6.46
N GLY A 43 -9.44 -12.73 5.22
CA GLY A 43 -10.25 -11.78 4.47
C GLY A 43 -9.44 -10.63 3.85
N ILE A 44 -8.13 -10.73 3.88
CA ILE A 44 -7.17 -9.78 3.31
C ILE A 44 -6.93 -10.16 1.84
N CYS A 45 -6.79 -9.18 0.95
CA CYS A 45 -6.54 -9.43 -0.47
C CYS A 45 -5.27 -10.24 -0.67
N GLN A 46 -5.33 -11.25 -1.54
CA GLN A 46 -4.17 -12.03 -1.92
C GLN A 46 -3.18 -11.18 -2.73
N GLY A 47 -1.88 -11.36 -2.48
CA GLY A 47 -0.83 -10.75 -3.28
C GLY A 47 -0.71 -11.35 -4.68
N LEU A 48 -1.31 -12.52 -4.93
CA LEU A 48 -1.24 -13.27 -6.18
C LEU A 48 0.20 -13.45 -6.67
N ARG A 49 0.47 -13.04 -7.93
CA ARG A 49 1.82 -13.12 -8.51
C ARG A 49 2.67 -11.89 -8.24
N ALA A 50 2.04 -10.77 -7.95
CA ALA A 50 2.72 -9.50 -7.76
C ALA A 50 1.96 -8.63 -6.76
N ASP A 51 2.68 -8.25 -5.76
CA ASP A 51 2.48 -7.05 -4.95
C ASP A 51 3.25 -5.91 -5.63
N TRP A 52 3.22 -4.68 -5.13
CA TRP A 52 4.11 -3.62 -5.61
C TRP A 52 5.59 -4.04 -5.49
N ASN A 53 5.92 -4.75 -4.43
CA ASN A 53 7.24 -5.31 -4.21
C ASN A 53 7.41 -6.61 -4.99
N ASP A 54 8.05 -6.55 -6.16
CA ASP A 54 8.28 -7.69 -7.05
C ASP A 54 9.10 -8.82 -6.39
N CYS A 55 9.83 -8.51 -5.33
CA CYS A 55 10.62 -9.46 -4.56
C CYS A 55 9.85 -10.14 -3.43
N LEU A 56 8.67 -9.62 -3.09
CA LEU A 56 7.78 -10.19 -2.08
C LEU A 56 6.79 -11.16 -2.76
N ASN A 57 7.21 -12.40 -2.90
CA ASN A 57 6.38 -13.44 -3.50
C ASN A 57 5.63 -14.21 -2.41
N LEU A 58 4.45 -13.75 -2.06
CA LEU A 58 3.62 -14.38 -1.04
C LEU A 58 3.04 -15.75 -1.48
N GLY A 59 3.06 -16.06 -2.77
CA GLY A 59 2.70 -17.39 -3.29
C GLY A 59 1.30 -17.87 -2.91
N GLY A 60 0.32 -17.00 -2.91
CA GLY A 60 -1.05 -17.24 -2.42
C GLY A 60 -1.29 -16.69 -1.02
N GLY A 61 -0.32 -16.04 -0.41
CA GLY A 61 -0.48 -15.27 0.83
C GLY A 61 -1.21 -13.95 0.61
N GLU A 62 -1.42 -13.24 1.69
CA GLU A 62 -2.26 -12.04 1.77
C GLU A 62 -1.39 -10.79 1.90
N SER A 63 -1.73 -9.73 1.16
CA SER A 63 -1.01 -8.46 1.14
C SER A 63 -1.81 -7.33 1.78
N ALA A 64 -1.27 -6.73 2.84
CA ALA A 64 -1.84 -5.54 3.44
C ALA A 64 -1.86 -4.37 2.47
N MET A 65 -0.77 -4.16 1.72
CA MET A 65 -0.70 -3.06 0.75
C MET A 65 -1.78 -3.18 -0.33
N VAL A 66 -1.97 -4.36 -0.93
CA VAL A 66 -3.03 -4.59 -1.93
C VAL A 66 -4.41 -4.32 -1.33
N SER A 67 -4.63 -4.72 -0.07
CA SER A 67 -5.91 -4.49 0.62
C SER A 67 -6.18 -3.01 0.87
N PHE A 68 -5.19 -2.25 1.32
CA PHE A 68 -5.33 -0.81 1.48
C PHE A 68 -5.52 -0.07 0.14
N LEU A 69 -4.80 -0.49 -0.91
CA LEU A 69 -5.05 0.01 -2.27
C LEU A 69 -6.48 -0.31 -2.74
N HIS A 70 -7.01 -1.49 -2.39
CA HIS A 70 -8.39 -1.85 -2.71
C HIS A 70 -9.39 -0.95 -1.97
N VAL A 71 -9.18 -0.67 -0.68
CA VAL A 71 -10.00 0.30 0.09
C VAL A 71 -10.00 1.68 -0.59
N TRP A 72 -8.82 2.16 -0.99
CA TRP A 72 -8.69 3.44 -1.69
C TRP A 72 -9.40 3.44 -3.05
N ALA A 73 -9.24 2.38 -3.84
CA ALA A 73 -9.88 2.24 -5.15
C ALA A 73 -11.42 2.18 -5.04
N LEU A 74 -11.95 1.44 -4.06
CA LEU A 74 -13.39 1.38 -3.78
C LEU A 74 -13.97 2.75 -3.44
N GLY A 75 -13.27 3.54 -2.61
CA GLY A 75 -13.69 4.90 -2.27
C GLY A 75 -13.71 5.84 -3.47
N ASN A 76 -12.68 5.79 -4.31
CA ASN A 76 -12.63 6.56 -5.55
C ASN A 76 -13.72 6.15 -6.54
N PHE A 77 -14.00 4.86 -6.67
CA PHE A 77 -15.04 4.36 -7.54
C PHE A 77 -16.44 4.74 -7.04
N ALA A 78 -16.70 4.66 -5.74
CA ALA A 78 -17.95 5.11 -5.15
C ALA A 78 -18.17 6.63 -5.39
N ALA A 79 -17.10 7.43 -5.29
CA ALA A 79 -17.17 8.85 -5.63
C ALA A 79 -17.40 9.10 -7.13
N LEU A 80 -16.81 8.29 -8.01
CA LEU A 80 -17.05 8.32 -9.44
C LEU A 80 -18.50 7.97 -9.78
N ALA A 81 -19.01 6.88 -9.20
CA ALA A 81 -20.39 6.44 -9.38
C ALA A 81 -21.39 7.51 -8.91
N ARG A 82 -21.12 8.17 -7.79
CA ARG A 82 -21.93 9.29 -7.27
C ARG A 82 -21.93 10.47 -8.23
N TRP A 83 -20.79 10.83 -8.79
CA TRP A 83 -20.67 11.89 -9.78
C TRP A 83 -21.45 11.61 -11.07
N LEU A 84 -21.50 10.34 -11.49
CA LEU A 84 -22.29 9.88 -12.64
C LEU A 84 -23.78 9.70 -12.34
N GLY A 85 -24.24 9.94 -11.10
CA GLY A 85 -25.62 9.72 -10.68
C GLY A 85 -25.99 8.22 -10.50
N ARG A 86 -25.03 7.31 -10.52
CA ARG A 86 -25.20 5.84 -10.34
C ARG A 86 -25.27 5.51 -8.84
N LYS A 87 -26.37 5.92 -8.18
CA LYS A 87 -26.54 5.87 -6.72
C LYS A 87 -26.37 4.47 -6.13
N ALA A 88 -26.98 3.46 -6.76
CA ALA A 88 -26.90 2.07 -6.27
C ALA A 88 -25.46 1.55 -6.23
N ASP A 89 -24.67 1.81 -7.29
CA ASP A 89 -23.26 1.44 -7.32
C ASP A 89 -22.47 2.23 -6.26
N ALA A 90 -22.73 3.53 -6.11
CA ALA A 90 -22.05 4.37 -5.11
C ALA A 90 -22.28 3.86 -3.67
N GLU A 91 -23.51 3.48 -3.34
CA GLU A 91 -23.88 2.91 -2.03
C GLU A 91 -23.25 1.54 -1.82
N HIS A 92 -23.33 0.67 -2.83
CA HIS A 92 -22.76 -0.67 -2.79
C HIS A 92 -21.25 -0.64 -2.54
N TYR A 93 -20.48 0.07 -3.38
CA TYR A 93 -19.02 0.09 -3.26
C TYR A 93 -18.54 0.85 -2.02
N GLU A 94 -19.29 1.82 -1.53
CA GLU A 94 -18.99 2.44 -0.23
C GLU A 94 -19.22 1.48 0.95
N ALA A 95 -20.24 0.61 0.89
CA ALA A 95 -20.45 -0.43 1.89
C ALA A 95 -19.34 -1.47 1.86
N VAL A 96 -18.93 -1.92 0.67
CA VAL A 96 -17.80 -2.83 0.48
C VAL A 96 -16.50 -2.20 1.03
N ARG A 97 -16.23 -0.92 0.70
CA ARG A 97 -15.07 -0.18 1.22
C ARG A 97 -14.97 -0.24 2.74
N ARG A 98 -16.08 0.06 3.42
CA ARG A 98 -16.11 0.01 4.89
C ARG A 98 -15.83 -1.38 5.43
N SER A 99 -16.48 -2.40 4.86
CA SER A 99 -16.26 -3.78 5.26
C SER A 99 -14.81 -4.23 5.09
N VAL A 100 -14.16 -3.88 3.97
CA VAL A 100 -12.73 -4.21 3.75
C VAL A 100 -11.85 -3.43 4.73
N ALA A 101 -12.13 -2.15 4.97
CA ALA A 101 -11.37 -1.36 5.94
C ALA A 101 -11.48 -1.95 7.36
N ASP A 102 -12.67 -2.36 7.78
CA ASP A 102 -12.90 -2.99 9.10
C ASP A 102 -12.10 -4.29 9.24
N VAL A 103 -12.04 -5.12 8.17
CA VAL A 103 -11.21 -6.32 8.16
C VAL A 103 -9.72 -5.97 8.26
N CYS A 104 -9.24 -4.99 7.51
CA CYS A 104 -7.86 -4.53 7.59
C CYS A 104 -7.50 -4.03 8.99
N GLU A 105 -8.36 -3.22 9.60
CA GLU A 105 -8.18 -2.70 10.95
C GLU A 105 -8.13 -3.79 12.03
N LYS A 106 -8.89 -4.86 11.83
CA LYS A 106 -8.94 -5.99 12.76
C LYS A 106 -7.76 -6.93 12.60
N GLU A 107 -7.43 -7.33 11.36
CA GLU A 107 -6.51 -8.43 11.10
C GLU A 107 -5.05 -7.97 10.93
N LEU A 108 -4.82 -6.69 10.54
CA LEU A 108 -3.47 -6.20 10.23
C LEU A 108 -2.84 -5.36 11.34
N TRP A 109 -3.59 -4.91 12.34
CA TRP A 109 -3.06 -4.05 13.40
C TRP A 109 -2.31 -4.85 14.47
N ASP A 110 -0.99 -4.63 14.61
CA ASP A 110 -0.11 -5.32 15.58
C ASP A 110 0.15 -4.49 16.86
N GLY A 111 -0.74 -3.53 17.18
CA GLY A 111 -0.63 -2.69 18.38
C GLY A 111 0.18 -1.41 18.21
N ARG A 112 1.14 -1.35 17.29
CA ARG A 112 1.97 -0.17 17.00
C ARG A 112 1.99 0.22 15.52
N TRP A 113 1.88 -0.76 14.61
CA TRP A 113 1.91 -0.59 13.16
C TRP A 113 1.05 -1.65 12.47
N TYR A 114 0.93 -1.57 11.17
CA TYR A 114 0.21 -2.57 10.36
C TYR A 114 1.19 -3.60 9.82
N LEU A 115 0.82 -4.87 9.93
CA LEU A 115 1.51 -6.00 9.32
C LEU A 115 1.73 -5.77 7.83
N ARG A 116 2.75 -6.40 7.26
CA ARG A 116 2.95 -6.43 5.81
C ARG A 116 1.96 -7.37 5.11
N GLY A 117 1.52 -8.40 5.81
CA GLY A 117 0.56 -9.38 5.34
C GLY A 117 0.72 -10.73 6.01
N PHE A 118 0.27 -11.77 5.31
CA PHE A 118 0.39 -13.15 5.77
C PHE A 118 0.98 -14.01 4.65
N THR A 119 1.86 -14.95 5.01
CA THR A 119 2.33 -15.98 4.08
C THR A 119 1.17 -16.90 3.65
N LYS A 120 1.37 -17.70 2.61
CA LYS A 120 0.40 -18.71 2.17
C LYS A 120 -0.04 -19.68 3.27
N ASN A 121 0.80 -19.87 4.30
CA ASN A 121 0.53 -20.75 5.44
C ASN A 121 -0.11 -19.99 6.63
N GLY A 122 -0.50 -18.73 6.44
CA GLY A 122 -1.14 -17.90 7.47
C GLY A 122 -0.18 -17.32 8.52
N ARG A 123 1.16 -17.44 8.33
CA ARG A 123 2.12 -16.79 9.22
C ARG A 123 2.13 -15.28 8.95
N PRO A 124 1.95 -14.44 9.99
CA PRO A 124 2.01 -13.00 9.83
C PRO A 124 3.43 -12.54 9.47
N ILE A 125 3.55 -11.44 8.74
CA ILE A 125 4.80 -10.79 8.32
C ILE A 125 4.78 -9.36 8.85
N GLY A 126 5.85 -8.97 9.54
CA GLY A 126 5.99 -7.62 10.07
C GLY A 126 5.38 -7.45 11.47
N THR A 127 5.49 -8.46 12.31
CA THR A 127 5.05 -8.40 13.72
C THR A 127 6.09 -7.77 14.62
N ASP A 128 5.69 -7.33 15.83
CA ASP A 128 6.63 -6.86 16.86
C ASP A 128 7.56 -7.98 17.35
N ALA A 129 7.14 -9.23 17.24
CA ALA A 129 7.97 -10.39 17.58
C ALA A 129 9.03 -10.73 16.52
N ASP A 130 8.90 -10.24 15.29
CA ASP A 130 9.86 -10.49 14.23
C ASP A 130 11.20 -9.80 14.54
N THR A 131 12.30 -10.47 14.26
CA THR A 131 13.67 -9.93 14.40
C THR A 131 14.18 -9.27 13.12
N GLU A 132 13.56 -9.58 11.97
CA GLU A 132 13.86 -9.02 10.64
C GLU A 132 12.54 -8.74 9.93
N GLY A 133 12.49 -7.74 9.05
CA GLY A 133 11.27 -7.35 8.36
C GLY A 133 10.12 -6.96 9.29
N LYS A 134 10.44 -6.29 10.41
CA LYS A 134 9.48 -5.94 11.45
C LYS A 134 8.51 -4.85 11.01
N VAL A 135 9.03 -3.72 10.52
CA VAL A 135 8.24 -2.59 10.04
C VAL A 135 8.42 -2.43 8.54
N HIS A 136 7.33 -2.23 7.83
CA HIS A 136 7.31 -2.03 6.38
C HIS A 136 6.67 -0.69 6.02
N LEU A 137 7.29 0.03 5.08
CA LEU A 137 6.86 1.36 4.67
C LEU A 137 5.49 1.32 3.98
N GLU A 138 5.32 0.36 3.07
CA GLU A 138 4.18 0.27 2.16
C GLU A 138 2.85 0.08 2.91
N SER A 139 2.79 -0.87 3.84
CA SER A 139 1.55 -1.16 4.57
C SER A 139 1.14 0.00 5.47
N ASN A 140 2.10 0.64 6.15
CA ASN A 140 1.82 1.71 7.10
C ASN A 140 1.38 3.01 6.41
N THR A 141 2.06 3.38 5.34
CA THR A 141 1.69 4.58 4.56
C THR A 141 0.34 4.42 3.87
N TRP A 142 0.08 3.25 3.26
CA TRP A 142 -1.19 2.99 2.59
C TRP A 142 -2.38 2.76 3.53
N ALA A 143 -2.15 2.33 4.76
CA ALA A 143 -3.21 2.31 5.78
C ALA A 143 -3.78 3.73 6.00
N VAL A 144 -2.91 4.74 6.05
CA VAL A 144 -3.31 6.15 6.19
C VAL A 144 -3.91 6.68 4.87
N LEU A 145 -3.21 6.52 3.75
CA LEU A 145 -3.61 7.08 2.45
C LEU A 145 -4.95 6.53 1.96
N SER A 146 -5.27 5.29 2.26
CA SER A 146 -6.56 4.67 1.92
C SER A 146 -7.73 5.19 2.74
N GLY A 147 -7.44 5.79 3.91
CA GLY A 147 -8.44 6.14 4.90
C GLY A 147 -9.01 4.93 5.64
N ALA A 148 -8.32 3.78 5.61
CA ALA A 148 -8.67 2.62 6.44
C ALA A 148 -8.26 2.86 7.89
N ALA A 149 -7.04 3.35 8.10
CA ALA A 149 -6.57 3.70 9.45
C ALA A 149 -7.32 4.90 10.01
N GLY A 150 -7.85 4.75 11.21
CA GLY A 150 -8.32 5.89 12.00
C GLY A 150 -7.15 6.82 12.40
N PRO A 151 -7.43 8.10 12.75
CA PRO A 151 -6.38 9.09 13.01
C PRO A 151 -5.36 8.65 14.06
N GLU A 152 -5.80 8.02 15.15
CA GLU A 152 -4.93 7.58 16.24
C GLU A 152 -3.98 6.45 15.80
N ARG A 153 -4.52 5.40 15.16
CA ARG A 153 -3.69 4.28 14.67
C ARG A 153 -2.80 4.72 13.50
N GLY A 154 -3.32 5.57 12.61
CA GLY A 154 -2.55 6.14 11.52
C GLY A 154 -1.35 6.94 12.02
N ALA A 155 -1.54 7.82 13.01
CA ALA A 155 -0.45 8.56 13.64
C ALA A 155 0.57 7.63 14.27
N ARG A 156 0.12 6.63 15.05
CA ARG A 156 1.01 5.65 15.71
C ARG A 156 1.79 4.79 14.72
N ALA A 157 1.17 4.39 13.61
CA ALA A 157 1.84 3.67 12.54
C ALA A 157 2.94 4.52 11.90
N MET A 158 2.67 5.81 11.64
CA MET A 158 3.67 6.72 11.07
C MET A 158 4.77 7.08 12.08
N ASP A 159 4.49 7.14 13.38
CA ASP A 159 5.53 7.24 14.41
C ASP A 159 6.48 6.04 14.38
N SER A 160 5.94 4.84 14.14
CA SER A 160 6.77 3.63 13.97
C SER A 160 7.57 3.66 12.66
N VAL A 161 7.01 4.20 11.58
CA VAL A 161 7.75 4.44 10.33
C VAL A 161 8.94 5.36 10.59
N GLU A 162 8.74 6.47 11.29
CA GLU A 162 9.84 7.38 11.65
C GLU A 162 10.88 6.69 12.52
N GLU A 163 10.46 6.00 13.60
CA GLU A 163 11.36 5.33 14.55
C GLU A 163 12.25 4.26 13.88
N TYR A 164 11.68 3.45 13.00
CA TYR A 164 12.37 2.27 12.46
C TYR A 164 12.95 2.46 11.07
N LEU A 165 12.36 3.32 10.24
CA LEU A 165 12.71 3.41 8.82
C LEU A 165 13.44 4.70 8.43
N TYR A 166 13.35 5.76 9.26
CA TYR A 166 13.97 7.04 8.93
C TYR A 166 15.50 6.96 8.93
N THR A 167 16.09 7.54 7.90
CA THR A 167 17.53 7.81 7.80
C THR A 167 17.75 9.21 7.24
N PRO A 168 18.95 9.82 7.40
CA PRO A 168 19.26 11.11 6.77
C PRO A 168 19.20 11.10 5.23
N TRP A 169 18.99 9.93 4.61
CA TRP A 169 19.00 9.71 3.15
C TRP A 169 17.63 9.36 2.59
N GLY A 170 16.61 9.25 3.42
CA GLY A 170 15.25 8.83 3.12
C GLY A 170 14.79 7.67 4.00
N LEU A 171 13.59 7.16 3.73
CA LEU A 171 12.99 6.05 4.48
C LEU A 171 13.34 4.71 3.83
N MET A 172 13.77 3.76 4.65
CA MET A 172 13.96 2.37 4.24
C MET A 172 12.62 1.70 3.96
N LEU A 173 12.61 0.71 3.04
CA LEU A 173 11.40 -0.06 2.74
C LEU A 173 10.95 -0.93 3.90
N ASN A 174 11.89 -1.55 4.59
CA ASN A 174 11.63 -2.36 5.77
C ASN A 174 12.83 -2.35 6.71
N ALA A 175 12.59 -2.56 7.98
CA ALA A 175 13.63 -2.70 8.99
C ALA A 175 13.21 -3.67 10.10
N PRO A 176 14.18 -4.41 10.70
CA PRO A 176 15.53 -4.65 10.16
C PRO A 176 15.49 -5.42 8.83
N ALA A 177 16.47 -5.19 7.96
CA ALA A 177 16.56 -5.89 6.67
C ALA A 177 16.76 -7.41 6.88
N TYR A 178 16.18 -8.22 6.00
CA TYR A 178 16.33 -9.68 6.03
C TYR A 178 17.78 -10.12 5.79
N SER A 179 18.24 -11.11 6.52
CA SER A 179 19.59 -11.69 6.40
C SER A 179 19.60 -13.19 6.09
N LYS A 180 18.43 -13.83 6.21
CA LYS A 180 18.28 -15.27 5.99
C LYS A 180 17.19 -15.52 4.96
N PRO A 181 17.40 -16.44 3.99
CA PRO A 181 16.38 -16.82 3.04
C PRO A 181 15.13 -17.39 3.74
N ASP A 182 13.97 -16.94 3.30
CA ASP A 182 12.64 -17.43 3.70
C ASP A 182 11.76 -17.47 2.44
N ASP A 183 11.51 -18.69 1.94
CA ASP A 183 10.79 -18.89 0.68
C ASP A 183 9.28 -18.59 0.81
N ASP A 184 8.73 -18.60 2.02
CA ASP A 184 7.34 -18.21 2.26
C ASP A 184 7.14 -16.69 2.16
N ILE A 185 8.18 -15.90 2.46
CA ILE A 185 8.20 -14.44 2.27
C ILE A 185 8.58 -14.10 0.82
N GLY A 186 9.62 -14.76 0.29
CA GLY A 186 10.02 -14.61 -1.09
C GLY A 186 11.43 -14.10 -1.32
N PHE A 187 11.71 -13.70 -2.58
CA PHE A 187 13.05 -13.37 -3.04
C PHE A 187 13.68 -12.16 -2.29
N VAL A 188 12.87 -11.28 -1.72
CA VAL A 188 13.35 -10.16 -0.90
C VAL A 188 14.30 -10.62 0.21
N THR A 189 14.07 -11.81 0.79
CA THR A 189 14.90 -12.37 1.87
C THR A 189 16.25 -12.93 1.38
N ARG A 190 16.44 -13.04 0.05
CA ARG A 190 17.67 -13.50 -0.60
C ARG A 190 18.51 -12.35 -1.15
N VAL A 191 17.97 -11.14 -1.17
CA VAL A 191 18.70 -9.94 -1.59
C VAL A 191 19.56 -9.44 -0.42
N TYR A 192 20.77 -8.97 -0.71
CA TYR A 192 21.62 -8.37 0.32
C TYR A 192 20.94 -7.18 1.00
N LYS A 193 21.20 -7.04 2.31
CA LYS A 193 20.71 -5.92 3.11
C LYS A 193 21.07 -4.58 2.47
N GLY A 194 20.09 -3.68 2.39
CA GLY A 194 20.24 -2.35 1.82
C GLY A 194 20.24 -2.32 0.29
N LEU A 195 19.92 -3.45 -0.38
CA LEU A 195 19.78 -3.50 -1.84
C LEU A 195 18.35 -3.83 -2.24
N LYS A 196 17.93 -3.30 -3.40
CA LYS A 196 16.58 -3.48 -3.95
C LYS A 196 15.52 -3.25 -2.87
N GLU A 197 14.59 -4.19 -2.69
CA GLU A 197 13.48 -4.05 -1.76
C GLU A 197 13.82 -4.53 -0.33
N ASN A 198 15.07 -4.97 -0.06
CA ASN A 198 15.46 -5.46 1.26
C ASN A 198 16.13 -4.38 2.11
N GLY A 199 15.32 -3.54 2.75
CA GLY A 199 15.80 -2.48 3.65
C GLY A 199 16.54 -1.34 2.95
N SER A 200 16.43 -1.21 1.62
CA SER A 200 17.00 -0.07 0.91
C SER A 200 16.08 1.14 0.98
N ILE A 201 16.64 2.30 0.65
CA ILE A 201 15.87 3.51 0.38
C ILE A 201 15.43 3.46 -1.08
N PHE A 202 14.10 3.40 -1.28
CA PHE A 202 13.50 3.32 -2.59
C PHE A 202 12.72 4.61 -2.88
N SER A 203 13.07 5.31 -3.96
CA SER A 203 12.52 6.64 -4.22
C SER A 203 11.01 6.67 -4.47
N HIS A 204 10.43 5.58 -5.01
CA HIS A 204 9.01 5.54 -5.35
C HIS A 204 8.08 5.53 -4.11
N PRO A 205 8.27 4.69 -3.06
CA PRO A 205 7.36 4.68 -1.92
C PRO A 205 7.63 5.77 -0.88
N ASN A 206 8.78 6.43 -0.90
CA ASN A 206 9.05 7.53 0.01
C ASN A 206 8.01 8.66 -0.07
N PRO A 207 7.54 9.10 -1.28
CA PRO A 207 6.43 10.04 -1.41
C PRO A 207 5.14 9.64 -0.71
N TRP A 208 4.88 8.36 -0.56
CA TRP A 208 3.69 7.91 0.18
C TRP A 208 3.77 8.29 1.66
N ALA A 209 4.98 8.30 2.23
CA ALA A 209 5.16 8.66 3.64
C ALA A 209 4.86 10.13 3.90
N TRP A 210 5.43 11.07 3.14
CA TRP A 210 5.11 12.48 3.37
C TRP A 210 3.67 12.82 2.96
N ALA A 211 3.09 12.11 1.98
CA ALA A 211 1.68 12.24 1.68
C ALA A 211 0.80 11.75 2.84
N ALA A 212 1.16 10.63 3.49
CA ALA A 212 0.47 10.12 4.67
C ALA A 212 0.58 11.12 5.85
N GLU A 213 1.75 11.70 6.08
CA GLU A 213 1.94 12.75 7.09
C GLU A 213 1.09 13.99 6.80
N CYS A 214 0.98 14.39 5.53
CA CYS A 214 0.08 15.49 5.13
C CYS A 214 -1.40 15.16 5.41
N VAL A 215 -1.83 13.91 5.16
CA VAL A 215 -3.20 13.45 5.48
C VAL A 215 -3.46 13.52 6.98
N LEU A 216 -2.45 13.23 7.81
CA LEU A 216 -2.52 13.32 9.26
C LEU A 216 -2.37 14.76 9.80
N GLY A 217 -2.12 15.76 8.93
CA GLY A 217 -1.88 17.14 9.33
C GLY A 217 -0.49 17.38 9.95
N ARG A 218 0.46 16.49 9.75
CA ARG A 218 1.81 16.53 10.33
C ARG A 218 2.83 17.09 9.32
N GLY A 219 2.68 18.35 8.97
CA GLY A 219 3.47 19.01 7.93
C GLY A 219 4.97 19.02 8.17
N ASP A 220 5.41 19.16 9.41
CA ASP A 220 6.84 19.17 9.77
C ASP A 220 7.48 17.80 9.50
N SER A 221 6.82 16.70 9.88
CA SER A 221 7.28 15.34 9.58
C SER A 221 7.29 15.07 8.06
N ALA A 222 6.28 15.57 7.33
CA ALA A 222 6.25 15.46 5.88
C ALA A 222 7.46 16.16 5.23
N MET A 223 7.81 17.36 5.69
CA MET A 223 9.00 18.10 5.21
C MET A 223 10.29 17.39 5.58
N GLN A 224 10.40 16.86 6.79
CA GLN A 224 11.57 16.08 7.22
C GLN A 224 11.83 14.89 6.29
N PHE A 225 10.78 14.13 5.95
CA PHE A 225 10.90 12.97 5.05
C PHE A 225 11.23 13.40 3.62
N TYR A 226 10.61 14.48 3.13
CA TYR A 226 10.91 15.05 1.82
C TYR A 226 12.38 15.50 1.71
N ASP A 227 12.86 16.27 2.68
CA ASP A 227 14.22 16.80 2.70
C ASP A 227 15.28 15.69 2.78
N ALA A 228 14.96 14.60 3.50
CA ALA A 228 15.84 13.45 3.60
C ALA A 228 16.10 12.78 2.24
N LEU A 229 15.08 12.71 1.35
CA LEU A 229 15.21 12.09 0.03
C LEU A 229 15.53 13.07 -1.09
N CYS A 230 15.22 14.36 -0.94
CA CYS A 230 15.31 15.36 -2.00
C CYS A 230 16.73 15.42 -2.60
N PRO A 231 16.89 15.18 -3.93
CA PRO A 231 18.22 15.16 -4.56
C PRO A 231 18.99 16.47 -4.41
N TYR A 232 18.30 17.60 -4.33
CA TYR A 232 18.92 18.90 -4.13
C TYR A 232 19.74 18.94 -2.84
N TRP A 233 19.13 18.53 -1.72
CA TRP A 233 19.81 18.52 -0.40
C TRP A 233 20.83 17.39 -0.28
N GLN A 234 20.61 16.27 -0.98
CA GLN A 234 21.55 15.15 -0.96
C GLN A 234 22.88 15.49 -1.65
N ASN A 235 22.86 16.35 -2.65
CA ASN A 235 24.08 16.81 -3.32
C ASN A 235 25.07 17.49 -2.36
N ASP A 236 24.56 18.24 -1.39
CA ASP A 236 25.41 18.96 -0.42
C ASP A 236 26.02 18.05 0.64
N LYS A 237 25.42 16.86 0.85
CA LYS A 237 25.88 15.86 1.83
C LYS A 237 26.96 14.91 1.29
N ILE A 238 27.17 14.85 -0.02
CA ILE A 238 28.11 13.91 -0.65
C ILE A 238 29.42 14.62 -0.98
N GLU A 239 30.47 14.39 -0.17
CA GLU A 239 31.80 14.97 -0.36
C GLU A 239 32.53 14.48 -1.63
N THR A 240 32.09 13.40 -2.26
CA THR A 240 32.77 12.71 -3.38
C THR A 240 32.49 13.30 -4.76
N ARG A 241 31.81 14.44 -4.87
CA ARG A 241 31.56 15.13 -6.13
C ARG A 241 32.54 16.28 -6.39
N LYS A 242 33.82 15.99 -6.26
CA LYS A 242 34.86 16.88 -6.75
C LYS A 242 35.48 16.31 -8.02
#